data_9a29b5772185f06c5e6a037271ee08fb
#
_entry.id   9a29b5772185f06c5e6a037271ee08fb
#
_cell.length_a   1.000
_cell.length_b   1.000
_cell.length_c   1.000
_cell.angle_alpha   90.00
_cell.angle_beta   90.00
_cell.angle_gamma   90.00
#
_symmetry.space_group_name_H-M   'P 1'
#
loop_
_entity.id
_entity.type
_entity.pdbx_description
1 polymer ?
#
loop_
_entity_poly.entity_id
_entity_poly.type
_entity_poly.pdbx_seq_one_letter_code
_entity_poly.pdbx_strand_id
1 'polypeptide(L)'
;MALLQGWFRFALLGVTLWAKVHTVTTAGEPASVVPLAANSAKPLKVFILAGQSNMQGHVNVSTFDYMATDPRTAPILKEMRNPDGSPRVCEKVWVSSIGCSGDDKTEKTGKLTTGFGASESCIGPEYTFGLSMEKAFDEPILIIKTSWGGKDLHTDFRPPGAGPFVWSNFELDQRKNSGADLEKLKADKIQATGLYYRLMIQHVRHVLADLQRVVPDYDPKQGYELAGFVWFQGFNDLVSTWTYDKHGQPGGYDLYSELLADFIRDVRNDLNTPNMPFVIGVMGINGLKPSRSETHFRQAQAAPAARPEFQGNVLAVETAPFWDSDLHEARERIQALWPMADAAAAEKLRERPNITGQELEEFKNKLIAENLPAEIAKRMSGVSNYAFHYLGAAKIMAPIGKVFAEELLKLRASQPSR
;
A
#
# COMPACT_ATOMS: atom_id res chain seq x y z
N MET A 1 23.71 -57.18 10.33
CA MET A 1 22.57 -58.07 10.62
C MET A 1 21.42 -57.50 9.85
N ALA A 2 21.17 -57.97 8.68
CA ALA A 2 20.35 -59.12 8.28
C ALA A 2 18.89 -58.69 8.15
N LEU A 3 18.43 -58.51 6.88
CA LEU A 3 17.58 -59.39 6.08
C LEU A 3 16.09 -59.22 6.40
N LEU A 4 15.15 -59.09 5.51
CA LEU A 4 14.73 -59.84 4.29
C LEU A 4 13.67 -59.01 3.56
N GLN A 5 13.72 -58.73 2.34
CA GLN A 5 13.15 -59.28 1.06
C GLN A 5 11.79 -59.97 1.18
N GLY A 6 10.86 -59.61 0.30
CA GLY A 6 9.64 -60.32 0.02
C GLY A 6 8.93 -59.79 -1.25
N TRP A 7 9.21 -60.43 -2.38
CA TRP A 7 8.55 -60.31 -3.69
C TRP A 7 7.19 -61.00 -3.67
N PHE A 8 6.19 -60.46 -4.42
CA PHE A 8 5.27 -61.33 -5.18
C PHE A 8 4.72 -60.64 -6.45
N ARG A 9 4.90 -61.31 -7.55
CA ARG A 9 4.27 -61.10 -8.87
C ARG A 9 2.99 -61.92 -8.93
N PHE A 10 2.04 -61.55 -9.83
CA PHE A 10 1.13 -62.35 -10.68
C PHE A 10 -0.05 -61.45 -11.07
N ALA A 11 -0.72 -61.49 -12.21
CA ALA A 11 -0.58 -62.08 -13.52
C ALA A 11 -1.68 -61.46 -14.41
N LEU A 12 -1.45 -61.32 -15.70
CA LEU A 12 -2.43 -60.95 -16.73
C LEU A 12 -3.52 -62.05 -16.87
N LEU A 13 -4.75 -61.62 -17.06
CA LEU A 13 -5.77 -62.42 -17.76
C LEU A 13 -6.60 -61.52 -18.69
N GLY A 14 -6.45 -61.71 -19.98
CA GLY A 14 -7.27 -61.10 -21.00
C GLY A 14 -8.59 -61.88 -21.16
N VAL A 15 -9.65 -61.09 -21.40
CA VAL A 15 -10.92 -61.65 -21.93
C VAL A 15 -11.39 -60.74 -23.07
N THR A 16 -11.29 -61.29 -24.29
CA THR A 16 -11.92 -60.74 -25.49
C THR A 16 -13.39 -61.13 -25.50
N LEU A 17 -14.29 -60.14 -25.54
CA LEU A 17 -15.71 -60.41 -25.88
C LEU A 17 -16.07 -59.62 -27.13
N TRP A 18 -16.45 -60.31 -28.17
CA TRP A 18 -17.13 -59.81 -29.36
C TRP A 18 -18.57 -59.41 -29.00
N ALA A 19 -19.01 -58.22 -29.36
CA ALA A 19 -20.41 -57.86 -29.34
C ALA A 19 -20.84 -57.21 -30.66
N LYS A 20 -21.93 -57.71 -31.14
CA LYS A 20 -22.55 -57.50 -32.47
C LYS A 20 -22.97 -56.01 -32.62
N VAL A 21 -22.71 -55.52 -33.84
CA VAL A 21 -23.29 -54.27 -34.35
C VAL A 21 -24.76 -54.52 -34.67
N HIS A 22 -25.65 -53.73 -34.02
CA HIS A 22 -27.02 -53.50 -34.47
C HIS A 22 -27.14 -52.03 -34.86
N THR A 23 -27.24 -51.77 -36.14
CA THR A 23 -27.64 -50.49 -36.71
C THR A 23 -29.14 -50.30 -36.50
N VAL A 24 -29.50 -49.29 -35.73
CA VAL A 24 -30.86 -48.74 -35.72
C VAL A 24 -30.76 -47.27 -36.16
N THR A 25 -31.16 -47.04 -37.38
CA THR A 25 -31.42 -45.70 -37.92
C THR A 25 -32.78 -45.22 -37.43
N THR A 26 -32.77 -44.21 -36.58
CA THR A 26 -33.92 -43.33 -36.39
C THR A 26 -33.45 -41.88 -36.57
N ALA A 27 -33.99 -41.26 -37.62
CA ALA A 27 -33.85 -39.82 -37.84
C ALA A 27 -34.61 -39.11 -36.73
N GLY A 28 -33.85 -38.53 -35.76
CA GLY A 28 -34.35 -37.58 -34.78
C GLY A 28 -34.07 -36.17 -35.29
N GLU A 29 -35.04 -35.31 -35.26
CA GLU A 29 -35.00 -33.89 -35.59
C GLU A 29 -33.85 -33.21 -34.81
N PRO A 30 -33.17 -32.18 -35.37
CA PRO A 30 -32.14 -31.48 -34.65
C PRO A 30 -32.79 -30.74 -33.48
N ALA A 31 -32.41 -31.13 -32.27
CA ALA A 31 -32.74 -30.38 -31.07
C ALA A 31 -32.30 -28.92 -31.26
N SER A 32 -33.23 -28.01 -31.18
CA SER A 32 -32.98 -26.60 -31.16
C SER A 32 -31.97 -26.30 -30.04
N VAL A 33 -30.76 -25.93 -30.41
CA VAL A 33 -29.78 -25.37 -29.48
C VAL A 33 -30.37 -24.06 -29.01
N VAL A 34 -30.99 -24.08 -27.83
CA VAL A 34 -31.32 -22.83 -27.09
C VAL A 34 -29.97 -22.20 -26.77
N PRO A 35 -29.66 -20.97 -27.28
CA PRO A 35 -28.49 -20.31 -26.85
C PRO A 35 -28.62 -20.12 -25.31
N LEU A 36 -27.73 -20.75 -24.56
CA LEU A 36 -27.52 -20.30 -23.17
C LEU A 36 -27.23 -18.81 -23.25
N ALA A 37 -28.19 -18.01 -22.76
CA ALA A 37 -27.94 -16.60 -22.55
C ALA A 37 -26.67 -16.54 -21.68
N ALA A 38 -25.60 -16.06 -22.26
CA ALA A 38 -24.37 -15.76 -21.57
C ALA A 38 -24.67 -14.57 -20.66
N ASN A 39 -25.23 -14.87 -19.49
CA ASN A 39 -25.25 -13.96 -18.37
C ASN A 39 -23.82 -13.98 -17.79
N SER A 40 -22.86 -13.46 -18.57
CA SER A 40 -21.49 -13.33 -18.11
C SER A 40 -21.44 -12.16 -17.15
N ALA A 41 -21.73 -12.43 -15.89
CA ALA A 41 -21.39 -11.50 -14.83
C ALA A 41 -19.90 -11.11 -15.01
N LYS A 42 -19.63 -9.82 -15.11
CA LYS A 42 -18.25 -9.35 -15.31
C LYS A 42 -17.40 -9.72 -14.09
N PRO A 43 -16.11 -10.06 -14.27
CA PRO A 43 -15.25 -10.54 -13.19
C PRO A 43 -15.04 -9.47 -12.11
N LEU A 44 -14.95 -9.91 -10.85
CA LEU A 44 -14.56 -9.06 -9.71
C LEU A 44 -13.24 -8.36 -10.01
N LYS A 45 -13.19 -7.04 -9.87
CA LYS A 45 -11.96 -6.26 -10.05
C LYS A 45 -11.16 -6.23 -8.76
N VAL A 46 -9.96 -6.79 -8.78
CA VAL A 46 -9.07 -6.84 -7.62
C VAL A 46 -7.89 -5.89 -7.83
N PHE A 47 -7.72 -4.95 -6.91
CA PHE A 47 -6.61 -4.02 -6.87
C PHE A 47 -5.75 -4.28 -5.64
N ILE A 48 -4.42 -4.27 -5.80
CA ILE A 48 -3.47 -4.44 -4.71
C ILE A 48 -2.83 -3.09 -4.40
N LEU A 49 -2.91 -2.64 -3.16
CA LEU A 49 -2.31 -1.42 -2.67
C LEU A 49 -1.25 -1.78 -1.62
N ALA A 50 0.02 -1.56 -1.92
CA ALA A 50 1.12 -1.98 -1.06
C ALA A 50 2.11 -0.85 -0.77
N GLY A 51 2.74 -0.90 0.38
CA GLY A 51 3.77 0.08 0.76
C GLY A 51 4.03 0.16 2.25
N GLN A 52 4.51 1.32 2.69
CA GLN A 52 4.80 1.59 4.10
C GLN A 52 3.76 2.53 4.75
N SER A 53 4.15 3.29 5.77
CA SER A 53 3.26 4.15 6.55
C SER A 53 2.40 5.12 5.72
N ASN A 54 2.89 5.62 4.59
CA ASN A 54 2.10 6.49 3.71
C ASN A 54 1.00 5.71 2.95
N MET A 55 1.22 4.43 2.61
CA MET A 55 0.16 3.55 2.15
C MET A 55 -0.72 3.08 3.31
N GLN A 56 -0.14 2.82 4.49
CA GLN A 56 -0.90 2.49 5.71
C GLN A 56 -1.94 3.58 6.00
N GLY A 57 -1.54 4.85 5.94
CA GLY A 57 -2.43 6.00 6.05
C GLY A 57 -2.60 6.53 7.48
N HIS A 58 -2.05 7.71 7.71
CA HIS A 58 -2.06 8.40 9.01
C HIS A 58 -2.92 9.67 8.99
N VAL A 59 -3.89 9.73 8.09
CA VAL A 59 -4.79 10.88 7.96
C VAL A 59 -6.00 10.70 8.85
N ASN A 60 -6.09 11.50 9.92
CA ASN A 60 -7.25 11.47 10.81
C ASN A 60 -8.47 12.15 10.16
N VAL A 61 -9.65 11.55 10.33
CA VAL A 61 -10.92 12.08 9.82
C VAL A 61 -11.26 13.49 10.34
N SER A 62 -10.67 13.91 11.45
CA SER A 62 -10.81 15.28 11.97
C SER A 62 -10.30 16.36 11.02
N THR A 63 -9.42 16.00 10.06
CA THR A 63 -8.87 16.93 9.07
C THR A 63 -9.76 17.09 7.82
N PHE A 64 -10.87 16.35 7.73
CA PHE A 64 -11.74 16.37 6.54
C PHE A 64 -12.35 17.74 6.28
N ASP A 65 -12.84 18.43 7.32
CA ASP A 65 -13.50 19.73 7.18
C ASP A 65 -12.58 20.79 6.58
N TYR A 66 -11.28 20.68 6.83
CA TYR A 66 -10.31 21.60 6.26
C TYR A 66 -10.22 21.54 4.73
N MET A 67 -10.61 20.40 4.11
CA MET A 67 -10.66 20.26 2.65
C MET A 67 -11.63 21.23 1.99
N ALA A 68 -12.68 21.67 2.70
CA ALA A 68 -13.65 22.64 2.20
C ALA A 68 -13.05 24.03 1.96
N THR A 69 -11.88 24.34 2.56
CA THR A 69 -11.19 25.63 2.38
C THR A 69 -10.49 25.78 1.03
N ASP A 70 -10.33 24.69 0.28
CA ASP A 70 -9.66 24.70 -1.02
C ASP A 70 -10.64 24.23 -2.12
N PRO A 71 -10.89 25.03 -3.16
CA PRO A 71 -11.81 24.67 -4.25
C PRO A 71 -11.39 23.42 -5.02
N ARG A 72 -10.11 23.00 -4.96
CA ARG A 72 -9.61 21.77 -5.59
C ARG A 72 -10.00 20.53 -4.79
N THR A 73 -10.12 20.63 -3.47
CA THR A 73 -10.39 19.49 -2.58
C THR A 73 -11.82 19.46 -2.04
N ALA A 74 -12.55 20.58 -2.05
CA ALA A 74 -13.95 20.64 -1.65
C ALA A 74 -14.87 19.66 -2.44
N PRO A 75 -14.71 19.45 -3.77
CA PRO A 75 -15.46 18.43 -4.48
C PRO A 75 -15.14 17.00 -4.02
N ILE A 76 -13.87 16.72 -3.71
CA ILE A 76 -13.45 15.39 -3.21
C ILE A 76 -14.08 15.14 -1.82
N LEU A 77 -14.10 16.15 -0.95
CA LEU A 77 -14.76 16.04 0.35
C LEU A 77 -16.25 15.66 0.23
N LYS A 78 -16.96 16.24 -0.75
CA LYS A 78 -18.37 15.90 -1.03
C LYS A 78 -18.54 14.42 -1.41
N GLU A 79 -17.55 13.84 -2.08
CA GLU A 79 -17.55 12.43 -2.45
C GLU A 79 -17.23 11.51 -1.26
N MET A 80 -16.47 12.02 -0.28
CA MET A 80 -16.04 11.29 0.92
C MET A 80 -17.10 11.26 2.02
N ARG A 81 -18.17 12.05 1.92
CA ARG A 81 -19.20 12.19 2.95
C ARG A 81 -20.61 11.90 2.44
N ASN A 82 -21.43 11.40 3.34
CA ASN A 82 -22.88 11.35 3.18
C ASN A 82 -23.51 12.74 3.42
N PRO A 83 -24.80 12.95 3.04
CA PRO A 83 -25.49 14.21 3.29
C PRO A 83 -25.58 14.62 4.78
N ASP A 84 -25.53 13.66 5.70
CA ASP A 84 -25.53 13.87 7.15
C ASP A 84 -24.13 14.24 7.70
N GLY A 85 -23.10 14.32 6.83
CA GLY A 85 -21.73 14.62 7.21
C GLY A 85 -20.91 13.42 7.66
N SER A 86 -21.50 12.23 7.81
CA SER A 86 -20.74 11.01 8.14
C SER A 86 -19.83 10.57 6.97
N PRO A 87 -18.73 9.84 7.26
CA PRO A 87 -17.92 9.25 6.21
C PRO A 87 -18.74 8.30 5.33
N ARG A 88 -18.55 8.37 4.02
CA ARG A 88 -19.23 7.49 3.08
C ARG A 88 -18.72 6.07 3.21
N VAL A 89 -19.64 5.11 3.14
CA VAL A 89 -19.34 3.69 2.94
C VAL A 89 -19.59 3.38 1.46
N CYS A 90 -18.60 2.79 0.79
CA CYS A 90 -18.75 2.37 -0.60
C CYS A 90 -19.70 1.16 -0.70
N GLU A 91 -20.61 1.18 -1.66
CA GLU A 91 -21.59 0.10 -1.84
C GLU A 91 -20.96 -1.15 -2.50
N LYS A 92 -20.04 -0.93 -3.45
CA LYS A 92 -19.45 -1.98 -4.30
C LYS A 92 -17.98 -2.23 -4.05
N VAL A 93 -17.34 -1.55 -3.08
CA VAL A 93 -15.92 -1.71 -2.79
C VAL A 93 -15.68 -2.39 -1.46
N TRP A 94 -15.01 -3.51 -1.51
CA TRP A 94 -14.60 -4.30 -0.35
C TRP A 94 -13.10 -4.15 -0.11
N VAL A 95 -12.66 -4.30 1.12
CA VAL A 95 -11.26 -4.23 1.51
C VAL A 95 -10.89 -5.43 2.34
N SER A 96 -9.71 -6.00 2.06
CA SER A 96 -8.96 -6.84 2.98
C SER A 96 -7.62 -6.15 3.24
N SER A 97 -7.29 -5.88 4.49
CA SER A 97 -6.11 -5.10 4.87
C SER A 97 -5.31 -5.81 5.96
N ILE A 98 -3.98 -5.87 5.82
CA ILE A 98 -3.05 -6.28 6.89
C ILE A 98 -1.95 -5.24 7.10
N GLY A 99 -1.37 -5.24 8.33
CA GLY A 99 -0.27 -4.34 8.70
C GLY A 99 -0.70 -2.92 9.07
N CYS A 100 -2.00 -2.62 9.07
CA CYS A 100 -2.53 -1.31 9.43
C CYS A 100 -2.84 -1.16 10.92
N SER A 101 -2.96 -2.26 11.67
CA SER A 101 -3.28 -2.23 13.09
C SER A 101 -2.53 -3.33 13.87
N GLY A 102 -2.08 -3.00 15.06
CA GLY A 102 -1.59 -3.92 16.10
C GLY A 102 -0.39 -4.76 15.74
N ASP A 103 -0.57 -5.78 14.96
CA ASP A 103 0.49 -6.68 14.51
C ASP A 103 0.58 -6.77 12.97
N ASP A 104 1.64 -7.45 12.50
CA ASP A 104 1.94 -7.55 11.07
C ASP A 104 0.96 -8.45 10.29
N LYS A 105 0.09 -9.20 10.94
CA LYS A 105 -0.71 -10.27 10.35
C LYS A 105 -2.21 -10.16 10.60
N THR A 106 -2.63 -9.33 11.53
CA THR A 106 -4.06 -9.13 11.80
C THR A 106 -4.74 -8.53 10.59
N GLU A 107 -5.70 -9.26 10.05
CA GLU A 107 -6.51 -8.85 8.90
C GLU A 107 -7.74 -8.07 9.36
N LYS A 108 -8.03 -6.98 8.65
CA LYS A 108 -9.29 -6.25 8.73
C LYS A 108 -10.01 -6.34 7.39
N THR A 109 -11.28 -6.75 7.41
CA THR A 109 -12.13 -6.84 6.20
C THR A 109 -13.40 -6.04 6.34
N GLY A 110 -14.00 -5.65 5.23
CA GLY A 110 -15.30 -4.99 5.18
C GLY A 110 -15.52 -4.14 3.94
N LYS A 111 -16.67 -3.48 3.86
CA LYS A 111 -16.91 -2.44 2.86
C LYS A 111 -15.99 -1.26 3.11
N LEU A 112 -15.47 -0.66 2.03
CA LEU A 112 -14.55 0.47 2.13
C LEU A 112 -15.25 1.69 2.76
N THR A 113 -14.66 2.17 3.83
CA THR A 113 -14.98 3.41 4.54
C THR A 113 -13.71 3.90 5.24
N THR A 114 -13.83 4.82 6.19
CA THR A 114 -12.73 5.20 7.08
C THR A 114 -12.33 4.05 8.01
N GLY A 115 -11.12 4.11 8.60
CA GLY A 115 -10.64 3.09 9.55
C GLY A 115 -9.84 1.95 8.92
N PHE A 116 -9.53 2.01 7.61
CA PHE A 116 -8.55 1.14 6.97
C PHE A 116 -7.14 1.76 6.95
N GLY A 117 -6.94 2.88 7.66
CA GLY A 117 -5.64 3.47 7.94
C GLY A 117 -4.96 2.89 9.18
N ALA A 118 -3.99 3.64 9.74
CA ALA A 118 -3.20 3.25 10.92
C ALA A 118 -4.02 3.18 12.23
N SER A 119 -5.26 3.64 12.22
CA SER A 119 -6.23 3.51 13.31
C SER A 119 -7.66 3.56 12.77
N GLU A 120 -8.65 3.29 13.64
CA GLU A 120 -10.08 3.34 13.30
C GLU A 120 -10.55 4.74 12.85
N SER A 121 -9.84 5.79 13.22
CA SER A 121 -10.11 7.16 12.80
C SER A 121 -9.24 7.64 11.63
N CYS A 122 -8.46 6.74 11.02
CA CYS A 122 -7.53 7.10 9.96
C CYS A 122 -7.93 6.52 8.61
N ILE A 123 -7.52 7.25 7.56
CA ILE A 123 -7.53 6.79 6.17
C ILE A 123 -6.11 6.86 5.58
N GLY A 124 -5.88 6.08 4.56
CA GLY A 124 -4.78 6.24 3.60
C GLY A 124 -5.32 6.56 2.21
N PRO A 125 -4.49 6.36 1.16
CA PRO A 125 -4.91 6.59 -0.22
C PRO A 125 -6.01 5.64 -0.69
N GLU A 126 -6.20 4.49 -0.02
CA GLU A 126 -7.22 3.49 -0.38
C GLU A 126 -8.63 4.06 -0.41
N TYR A 127 -8.94 5.04 0.46
CA TYR A 127 -10.30 5.53 0.60
C TYR A 127 -10.76 6.25 -0.68
N THR A 128 -10.03 7.26 -1.13
CA THR A 128 -10.39 7.99 -2.35
C THR A 128 -10.04 7.23 -3.64
N PHE A 129 -9.07 6.32 -3.59
CA PHE A 129 -8.82 5.34 -4.64
C PHE A 129 -10.08 4.50 -4.89
N GLY A 130 -10.64 3.89 -3.84
CA GLY A 130 -11.82 3.04 -3.96
C GLY A 130 -13.07 3.81 -4.36
N LEU A 131 -13.28 5.04 -3.84
CA LEU A 131 -14.36 5.93 -4.28
C LEU A 131 -14.29 6.25 -5.79
N SER A 132 -13.08 6.42 -6.31
CA SER A 132 -12.86 6.66 -7.74
C SER A 132 -13.10 5.40 -8.57
N MET A 133 -12.67 4.24 -8.09
CA MET A 133 -12.91 2.96 -8.76
C MET A 133 -14.39 2.58 -8.75
N GLU A 134 -15.12 2.85 -7.66
CA GLU A 134 -16.56 2.61 -7.59
C GLU A 134 -17.36 3.33 -8.66
N LYS A 135 -16.88 4.53 -9.07
CA LYS A 135 -17.50 5.30 -10.17
C LYS A 135 -17.13 4.77 -11.55
N ALA A 136 -15.94 4.19 -11.66
CA ALA A 136 -15.40 3.74 -12.96
C ALA A 136 -15.90 2.35 -13.37
N PHE A 137 -16.36 1.53 -12.42
CA PHE A 137 -16.78 0.16 -12.66
C PHE A 137 -18.21 -0.10 -12.18
N ASP A 138 -18.96 -0.86 -12.96
CA ASP A 138 -20.26 -1.37 -12.54
C ASP A 138 -20.10 -2.61 -11.66
N GLU A 139 -19.00 -3.37 -11.85
CA GLU A 139 -18.64 -4.58 -11.17
C GLU A 139 -18.25 -4.33 -9.70
N PRO A 140 -18.39 -5.32 -8.81
CA PRO A 140 -17.79 -5.28 -7.49
C PRO A 140 -16.27 -5.13 -7.57
N ILE A 141 -15.71 -4.48 -6.56
CA ILE A 141 -14.27 -4.18 -6.45
C ILE A 141 -13.76 -4.72 -5.11
N LEU A 142 -12.60 -5.35 -5.15
CA LEU A 142 -11.84 -5.74 -3.98
C LEU A 142 -10.51 -5.00 -3.96
N ILE A 143 -10.22 -4.31 -2.86
CA ILE A 143 -8.91 -3.77 -2.55
C ILE A 143 -8.22 -4.70 -1.56
N ILE A 144 -7.08 -5.25 -1.95
CA ILE A 144 -6.18 -5.97 -1.04
C ILE A 144 -5.07 -5.01 -0.64
N LYS A 145 -5.09 -4.56 0.62
CA LYS A 145 -4.14 -3.58 1.13
C LYS A 145 -3.12 -4.26 2.04
N THR A 146 -1.84 -4.06 1.72
CA THR A 146 -0.72 -4.63 2.46
C THR A 146 0.30 -3.53 2.76
N SER A 147 0.33 -3.04 4.01
CA SER A 147 1.15 -1.87 4.32
C SER A 147 1.60 -1.86 5.78
N TRP A 148 2.90 -1.67 5.97
CA TRP A 148 3.53 -1.68 7.29
C TRP A 148 4.40 -0.43 7.48
N GLY A 149 4.22 0.23 8.61
CA GLY A 149 5.02 1.40 8.98
C GLY A 149 6.50 1.06 9.15
N GLY A 150 7.37 2.00 8.76
CA GLY A 150 8.81 1.87 9.00
C GLY A 150 9.55 0.84 8.14
N LYS A 151 8.95 0.34 7.04
CA LYS A 151 9.54 -0.71 6.20
C LYS A 151 10.20 -0.15 4.96
N ASP A 152 11.42 -0.64 4.66
CA ASP A 152 12.19 -0.27 3.49
C ASP A 152 12.08 -1.32 2.36
N LEU A 153 12.47 -0.92 1.16
CA LEU A 153 12.54 -1.84 0.01
C LEU A 153 13.83 -2.65 0.05
N HIS A 154 14.91 -2.06 0.55
CA HIS A 154 16.22 -2.65 0.53
C HIS A 154 16.33 -3.94 1.36
N THR A 155 15.63 -4.04 2.48
CA THR A 155 15.61 -5.21 3.35
C THR A 155 14.22 -5.83 3.44
N ASP A 156 13.24 -5.05 3.91
CA ASP A 156 11.94 -5.53 4.35
C ASP A 156 11.10 -6.08 3.19
N PHE A 157 10.96 -5.28 2.12
CA PHE A 157 10.25 -5.66 0.90
C PHE A 157 11.18 -6.18 -0.21
N ARG A 158 12.44 -6.53 0.13
CA ARG A 158 13.39 -7.00 -0.88
C ARG A 158 12.81 -8.15 -1.69
N PRO A 159 12.70 -8.01 -3.04
CA PRO A 159 12.14 -9.04 -3.88
C PRO A 159 13.12 -10.22 -4.04
N PRO A 160 12.64 -11.46 -4.23
CA PRO A 160 13.49 -12.63 -4.41
C PRO A 160 14.48 -12.50 -5.56
N GLY A 161 14.06 -11.89 -6.68
CA GLY A 161 14.89 -11.67 -7.87
C GLY A 161 16.11 -10.78 -7.62
N ALA A 162 16.07 -9.91 -6.63
CA ALA A 162 17.22 -9.11 -6.22
C ALA A 162 18.29 -9.90 -5.43
N GLY A 163 18.04 -11.17 -5.15
CA GLY A 163 18.95 -12.02 -4.37
C GLY A 163 19.12 -11.59 -2.90
N PRO A 164 20.14 -12.13 -2.22
CA PRO A 164 20.37 -11.87 -0.81
C PRO A 164 20.74 -10.41 -0.55
N PHE A 165 20.56 -9.97 0.71
CA PHE A 165 21.02 -8.66 1.14
C PHE A 165 22.54 -8.54 1.00
N VAL A 166 22.99 -7.44 0.41
CA VAL A 166 24.42 -7.15 0.22
C VAL A 166 24.82 -6.00 1.15
N TRP A 167 25.72 -6.30 2.06
CA TRP A 167 26.28 -5.32 2.98
C TRP A 167 27.23 -4.36 2.26
N SER A 168 27.08 -3.06 2.46
CA SER A 168 28.12 -2.12 2.07
C SER A 168 29.28 -2.18 3.07
N ASN A 169 30.51 -1.91 2.56
CA ASN A 169 31.69 -1.81 3.46
C ASN A 169 31.47 -0.68 4.48
N PHE A 170 30.86 0.42 4.06
CA PHE A 170 30.54 1.55 4.93
C PHE A 170 29.64 1.12 6.11
N GLU A 171 28.55 0.39 5.82
CA GLU A 171 27.66 -0.11 6.89
C GLU A 171 28.37 -1.08 7.83
N LEU A 172 29.16 -2.02 7.29
CA LEU A 172 29.91 -2.98 8.09
C LEU A 172 30.93 -2.28 9.02
N ASP A 173 31.65 -1.28 8.51
CA ASP A 173 32.61 -0.52 9.29
C ASP A 173 31.92 0.29 10.41
N GLN A 174 30.79 0.95 10.10
CA GLN A 174 30.02 1.67 11.11
C GLN A 174 29.49 0.73 12.22
N ARG A 175 28.96 -0.44 11.84
CA ARG A 175 28.48 -1.45 12.81
C ARG A 175 29.58 -1.98 13.67
N LYS A 176 30.75 -2.29 13.07
CA LYS A 176 31.93 -2.73 13.80
C LYS A 176 32.43 -1.67 14.78
N ASN A 177 32.51 -0.41 14.35
CA ASN A 177 32.95 0.71 15.18
C ASN A 177 31.96 1.00 16.33
N SER A 178 30.70 0.71 16.17
CA SER A 178 29.69 0.80 17.25
C SER A 178 29.71 -0.38 18.22
N GLY A 179 30.60 -1.37 18.03
CA GLY A 179 30.69 -2.55 18.88
C GLY A 179 29.59 -3.60 18.64
N ALA A 180 28.92 -3.56 17.48
CA ALA A 180 27.88 -4.53 17.15
C ALA A 180 28.45 -5.94 16.93
N ASP A 181 27.73 -6.96 17.38
CA ASP A 181 27.99 -8.35 17.02
C ASP A 181 27.60 -8.57 15.54
N LEU A 182 28.61 -8.59 14.67
CA LEU A 182 28.41 -8.69 13.23
C LEU A 182 27.80 -10.02 12.80
N GLU A 183 28.13 -11.14 13.49
CA GLU A 183 27.60 -12.46 13.11
C GLU A 183 26.11 -12.56 13.44
N LYS A 184 25.72 -12.09 14.63
CA LYS A 184 24.32 -11.99 15.01
C LYS A 184 23.56 -11.04 14.07
N LEU A 185 24.13 -9.90 13.76
CA LEU A 185 23.52 -8.87 12.89
C LEU A 185 23.31 -9.39 11.47
N LYS A 186 24.25 -10.15 10.92
CA LYS A 186 24.11 -10.82 9.63
C LYS A 186 23.01 -11.89 9.64
N ALA A 187 22.95 -12.70 10.69
CA ALA A 187 21.93 -13.72 10.85
C ALA A 187 20.51 -13.09 10.94
N ASP A 188 20.35 -12.07 11.76
CA ASP A 188 19.09 -11.32 11.89
C ASP A 188 18.68 -10.68 10.55
N LYS A 189 19.64 -10.13 9.79
CA LYS A 189 19.38 -9.53 8.48
C LYS A 189 18.91 -10.54 7.44
N ILE A 190 19.47 -11.76 7.42
CA ILE A 190 19.01 -12.85 6.54
C ILE A 190 17.53 -13.18 6.81
N GLN A 191 17.12 -13.24 8.06
CA GLN A 191 15.71 -13.50 8.41
C GLN A 191 14.79 -12.35 8.03
N ALA A 192 15.23 -11.11 8.25
CA ALA A 192 14.45 -9.91 7.92
C ALA A 192 14.31 -9.68 6.42
N THR A 193 15.30 -10.12 5.63
CA THR A 193 15.33 -9.87 4.18
C THR A 193 14.13 -10.48 3.48
N GLY A 194 13.34 -9.61 2.81
CA GLY A 194 12.14 -9.98 2.06
C GLY A 194 10.97 -10.48 2.91
N LEU A 195 11.00 -10.30 4.23
CA LEU A 195 9.92 -10.78 5.11
C LEU A 195 8.57 -10.16 4.71
N TYR A 196 8.52 -8.84 4.52
CA TYR A 196 7.28 -8.13 4.19
C TYR A 196 6.85 -8.32 2.74
N TYR A 197 7.79 -8.58 1.82
CA TYR A 197 7.45 -9.06 0.49
C TYR A 197 6.70 -10.40 0.57
N ARG A 198 7.23 -11.37 1.33
CA ARG A 198 6.57 -12.68 1.50
C ARG A 198 5.21 -12.56 2.19
N LEU A 199 5.08 -11.75 3.24
CA LEU A 199 3.80 -11.51 3.91
C LEU A 199 2.77 -10.90 2.96
N MET A 200 3.17 -9.93 2.15
CA MET A 200 2.33 -9.32 1.11
C MET A 200 1.80 -10.37 0.14
N ILE A 201 2.68 -11.15 -0.49
CA ILE A 201 2.29 -12.18 -1.46
C ILE A 201 1.43 -13.28 -0.82
N GLN A 202 1.78 -13.71 0.39
CA GLN A 202 0.99 -14.69 1.13
C GLN A 202 -0.43 -14.18 1.42
N HIS A 203 -0.56 -12.92 1.83
CA HIS A 203 -1.88 -12.33 2.09
C HIS A 203 -2.71 -12.21 0.82
N VAL A 204 -2.13 -11.72 -0.27
CA VAL A 204 -2.82 -11.65 -1.56
C VAL A 204 -3.32 -13.04 -1.98
N ARG A 205 -2.47 -14.07 -1.92
CA ARG A 205 -2.85 -15.45 -2.25
C ARG A 205 -3.94 -15.99 -1.31
N HIS A 206 -3.85 -15.69 -0.01
CA HIS A 206 -4.86 -16.07 0.98
C HIS A 206 -6.25 -15.49 0.66
N VAL A 207 -6.31 -14.20 0.34
CA VAL A 207 -7.56 -13.53 -0.03
C VAL A 207 -8.13 -14.09 -1.34
N LEU A 208 -7.27 -14.29 -2.36
CA LEU A 208 -7.69 -14.81 -3.66
C LEU A 208 -8.17 -16.27 -3.60
N ALA A 209 -7.71 -17.05 -2.62
CA ALA A 209 -8.13 -18.44 -2.43
C ALA A 209 -9.57 -18.56 -1.87
N ASP A 210 -10.08 -17.54 -1.17
CA ASP A 210 -11.43 -17.51 -0.62
C ASP A 210 -12.00 -16.08 -0.65
N LEU A 211 -12.43 -15.67 -1.83
CA LEU A 211 -12.98 -14.34 -2.08
C LEU A 211 -14.33 -14.09 -1.38
N GLN A 212 -15.16 -15.13 -1.19
CA GLN A 212 -16.46 -15.00 -0.53
C GLN A 212 -16.32 -14.58 0.94
N ARG A 213 -15.20 -14.91 1.58
CA ARG A 213 -14.90 -14.48 2.95
C ARG A 213 -14.82 -12.95 3.09
N VAL A 214 -14.39 -12.26 2.04
CA VAL A 214 -14.22 -10.79 2.01
C VAL A 214 -15.35 -10.11 1.24
N VAL A 215 -15.81 -10.72 0.15
CA VAL A 215 -16.88 -10.24 -0.72
C VAL A 215 -18.04 -11.25 -0.67
N PRO A 216 -18.98 -11.14 0.29
CA PRO A 216 -19.99 -12.19 0.53
C PRO A 216 -20.85 -12.55 -0.69
N ASP A 217 -21.12 -11.58 -1.55
CA ASP A 217 -21.93 -11.76 -2.76
C ASP A 217 -21.13 -12.20 -3.99
N TYR A 218 -19.85 -12.56 -3.82
CA TYR A 218 -19.01 -13.04 -4.92
C TYR A 218 -19.51 -14.40 -5.44
N ASP A 219 -19.80 -14.45 -6.75
CA ASP A 219 -20.08 -15.73 -7.44
C ASP A 219 -18.78 -16.27 -8.06
N PRO A 220 -18.28 -17.45 -7.65
CA PRO A 220 -17.09 -18.06 -8.24
C PRO A 220 -17.14 -18.22 -9.77
N LYS A 221 -18.33 -18.30 -10.36
CA LYS A 221 -18.52 -18.42 -11.81
C LYS A 221 -18.14 -17.15 -12.56
N GLN A 222 -18.21 -15.97 -11.92
CA GLN A 222 -17.81 -14.71 -12.55
C GLN A 222 -16.28 -14.57 -12.65
N GLY A 223 -15.52 -15.29 -11.82
CA GLY A 223 -14.07 -15.16 -11.71
C GLY A 223 -13.63 -13.79 -11.17
N TYR A 224 -12.33 -13.54 -11.17
CA TYR A 224 -11.75 -12.25 -10.82
C TYR A 224 -10.66 -11.85 -11.79
N GLU A 225 -10.33 -10.57 -11.80
CA GLU A 225 -9.23 -9.98 -12.54
C GLU A 225 -8.32 -9.22 -11.56
N LEU A 226 -7.02 -9.56 -11.54
CA LEU A 226 -6.00 -8.70 -10.90
C LEU A 226 -5.84 -7.45 -11.77
N ALA A 227 -6.58 -6.41 -11.41
CA ALA A 227 -6.84 -5.26 -12.24
C ALA A 227 -5.76 -4.17 -12.14
N GLY A 228 -4.89 -4.25 -11.13
CA GLY A 228 -3.76 -3.34 -11.01
C GLY A 228 -3.11 -3.36 -9.63
N PHE A 229 -1.92 -2.78 -9.58
CA PHE A 229 -1.10 -2.66 -8.37
C PHE A 229 -0.69 -1.20 -8.15
N VAL A 230 -0.73 -0.73 -6.91
CA VAL A 230 -0.22 0.58 -6.50
C VAL A 230 0.86 0.38 -5.44
N TRP A 231 2.04 0.91 -5.69
CA TRP A 231 3.17 0.93 -4.76
C TRP A 231 3.39 2.33 -4.21
N PHE A 232 3.26 2.51 -2.88
CA PHE A 232 3.50 3.79 -2.23
C PHE A 232 4.39 3.62 -1.00
N GLN A 233 5.70 3.55 -1.25
CA GLN A 233 6.76 3.29 -0.27
C GLN A 233 7.99 4.13 -0.63
N GLY A 234 8.86 4.45 0.33
CA GLY A 234 10.15 5.05 0.02
C GLY A 234 10.79 5.86 1.15
N PHE A 235 10.05 6.34 2.14
CA PHE A 235 10.61 7.23 3.17
C PHE A 235 11.75 6.58 3.95
N ASN A 236 11.64 5.30 4.30
CA ASN A 236 12.70 4.60 5.03
C ASN A 236 13.98 4.42 4.21
N ASP A 237 13.84 4.20 2.88
CA ASP A 237 14.98 4.16 1.98
C ASP A 237 15.59 5.55 1.80
N LEU A 238 14.78 6.61 1.63
CA LEU A 238 15.26 7.99 1.52
C LEU A 238 16.17 8.39 2.68
N VAL A 239 15.77 8.05 3.92
CA VAL A 239 16.50 8.46 5.14
C VAL A 239 17.60 7.49 5.55
N SER A 240 17.76 6.35 4.88
CA SER A 240 18.77 5.34 5.20
C SER A 240 20.14 5.71 4.65
N THR A 241 20.86 6.56 5.37
CA THR A 241 22.22 7.00 5.00
C THR A 241 23.24 5.87 5.02
N TRP A 242 22.98 4.78 5.70
CA TRP A 242 23.88 3.63 5.76
C TRP A 242 23.76 2.73 4.53
N THR A 243 22.54 2.57 4.03
CA THR A 243 22.27 1.85 2.80
C THR A 243 22.65 2.65 1.57
N TYR A 244 22.35 3.96 1.60
CA TYR A 244 22.53 4.89 0.49
C TYR A 244 23.53 5.97 0.89
N ASP A 245 24.82 5.60 1.02
CA ASP A 245 25.91 6.48 1.47
C ASP A 245 26.13 7.69 0.56
N LYS A 246 25.70 7.60 -0.72
CA LYS A 246 25.78 8.67 -1.71
C LYS A 246 24.44 9.38 -1.96
N HIS A 247 23.51 9.31 -1.02
CA HIS A 247 22.13 9.81 -1.15
C HIS A 247 21.98 11.28 -1.64
N GLY A 248 22.95 12.14 -1.37
CA GLY A 248 22.98 13.53 -1.86
C GLY A 248 23.58 13.72 -3.25
N GLN A 249 23.89 12.66 -4.00
CA GLN A 249 24.58 12.69 -5.29
C GLN A 249 23.72 12.04 -6.39
N PRO A 250 23.92 12.41 -7.66
CA PRO A 250 23.33 11.69 -8.79
C PRO A 250 23.68 10.19 -8.73
N GLY A 251 22.69 9.32 -8.96
CA GLY A 251 22.87 7.88 -8.88
C GLY A 251 22.95 7.31 -7.46
N GLY A 252 22.87 8.15 -6.42
CA GLY A 252 22.99 7.71 -5.03
C GLY A 252 21.87 6.76 -4.57
N TYR A 253 20.78 6.69 -5.31
CA TYR A 253 19.64 5.78 -5.08
C TYR A 253 19.40 4.79 -6.23
N ASP A 254 20.36 4.56 -7.12
CA ASP A 254 20.20 3.62 -8.24
C ASP A 254 19.83 2.22 -7.77
N LEU A 255 20.38 1.78 -6.63
CA LEU A 255 20.01 0.52 -6.01
C LEU A 255 18.49 0.42 -5.72
N TYR A 256 17.86 1.50 -5.24
CA TYR A 256 16.41 1.51 -5.03
C TYR A 256 15.66 1.28 -6.34
N SER A 257 16.10 1.93 -7.42
CA SER A 257 15.52 1.80 -8.75
C SER A 257 15.61 0.37 -9.28
N GLU A 258 16.76 -0.31 -9.10
CA GLU A 258 16.94 -1.71 -9.48
C GLU A 258 16.05 -2.63 -8.65
N LEU A 259 16.04 -2.46 -7.33
CA LEU A 259 15.19 -3.24 -6.43
C LEU A 259 13.71 -3.08 -6.75
N LEU A 260 13.25 -1.87 -7.11
CA LEU A 260 11.86 -1.64 -7.48
C LEU A 260 11.52 -2.30 -8.82
N ALA A 261 12.45 -2.31 -9.76
CA ALA A 261 12.25 -3.03 -11.02
C ALA A 261 12.14 -4.54 -10.80
N ASP A 262 13.00 -5.13 -9.95
CA ASP A 262 12.91 -6.53 -9.57
C ASP A 262 11.61 -6.83 -8.81
N PHE A 263 11.20 -5.93 -7.91
CA PHE A 263 9.92 -6.04 -7.20
C PHE A 263 8.73 -6.13 -8.14
N ILE A 264 8.68 -5.30 -9.18
CA ILE A 264 7.61 -5.31 -10.18
C ILE A 264 7.60 -6.65 -10.93
N ARG A 265 8.77 -7.14 -11.35
CA ARG A 265 8.90 -8.45 -12.04
C ARG A 265 8.42 -9.59 -11.16
N ASP A 266 8.90 -9.63 -9.93
CA ASP A 266 8.60 -10.71 -8.99
C ASP A 266 7.14 -10.73 -8.56
N VAL A 267 6.54 -9.57 -8.28
CA VAL A 267 5.09 -9.48 -7.99
C VAL A 267 4.26 -10.02 -9.16
N ARG A 268 4.60 -9.67 -10.40
CA ARG A 268 3.92 -10.15 -11.59
C ARG A 268 4.09 -11.66 -11.80
N ASN A 269 5.29 -12.18 -11.55
CA ASN A 269 5.58 -13.62 -11.62
C ASN A 269 4.84 -14.39 -10.52
N ASP A 270 4.93 -13.94 -9.28
CA ASP A 270 4.31 -14.59 -8.12
C ASP A 270 2.79 -14.64 -8.20
N LEU A 271 2.18 -13.64 -8.84
CA LEU A 271 0.74 -13.55 -9.05
C LEU A 271 0.29 -14.04 -10.43
N ASN A 272 1.21 -14.56 -11.24
CA ASN A 272 0.96 -15.04 -12.59
C ASN A 272 0.22 -14.02 -13.49
N THR A 273 0.62 -12.75 -13.39
CA THR A 273 -0.02 -11.64 -14.10
C THR A 273 1.03 -10.73 -14.75
N PRO A 274 1.70 -11.18 -15.82
CA PRO A 274 2.91 -10.56 -16.39
C PRO A 274 2.69 -9.10 -16.85
N ASN A 275 1.47 -8.74 -17.23
CA ASN A 275 1.13 -7.40 -17.72
C ASN A 275 0.24 -6.62 -16.76
N MET A 276 0.19 -6.99 -15.47
CA MET A 276 -0.63 -6.27 -14.49
C MET A 276 -0.23 -4.78 -14.47
N PRO A 277 -1.18 -3.85 -14.68
CA PRO A 277 -0.92 -2.42 -14.58
C PRO A 277 -0.34 -2.06 -13.22
N PHE A 278 0.70 -1.23 -13.19
CA PHE A 278 1.43 -0.92 -11.98
C PHE A 278 1.65 0.60 -11.86
N VAL A 279 1.21 1.18 -10.77
CA VAL A 279 1.42 2.59 -10.42
C VAL A 279 2.44 2.70 -9.30
N ILE A 280 3.48 3.50 -9.52
CA ILE A 280 4.48 3.88 -8.52
C ILE A 280 4.10 5.27 -8.00
N GLY A 281 3.74 5.39 -6.73
CA GLY A 281 3.58 6.67 -6.06
C GLY A 281 4.95 7.27 -5.74
N VAL A 282 5.37 8.30 -6.49
CA VAL A 282 6.61 9.04 -6.24
C VAL A 282 6.39 9.96 -5.06
N MET A 283 7.27 9.86 -4.06
CA MET A 283 7.13 10.57 -2.80
C MET A 283 7.23 12.10 -2.97
N GLY A 284 6.25 12.82 -2.45
CA GLY A 284 6.08 14.26 -2.64
C GLY A 284 6.26 15.12 -1.38
N ILE A 285 6.83 14.58 -0.30
CA ILE A 285 7.11 15.34 0.94
C ILE A 285 7.99 16.55 0.59
N ASN A 286 7.69 17.72 1.17
CA ASN A 286 8.28 19.01 0.86
C ASN A 286 7.91 19.59 -0.53
N GLY A 287 6.98 18.94 -1.23
CA GLY A 287 6.38 19.47 -2.45
C GLY A 287 7.36 19.77 -3.57
N LEU A 288 7.22 20.95 -4.16
CA LEU A 288 8.04 21.40 -5.30
C LEU A 288 9.39 22.03 -4.89
N LYS A 289 9.75 21.96 -3.60
CA LYS A 289 11.02 22.45 -3.07
C LYS A 289 11.79 21.32 -2.38
N PRO A 290 12.09 20.22 -3.09
CA PRO A 290 12.79 19.08 -2.50
C PRO A 290 14.24 19.42 -2.16
N SER A 291 14.78 18.76 -1.14
CA SER A 291 16.23 18.69 -0.90
C SER A 291 16.93 17.93 -2.04
N ARG A 292 18.27 17.94 -2.05
CA ARG A 292 19.04 17.14 -3.02
C ARG A 292 18.72 15.66 -2.92
N SER A 293 18.69 15.11 -1.71
CA SER A 293 18.39 13.70 -1.48
C SER A 293 16.98 13.34 -1.97
N GLU A 294 15.99 14.15 -1.66
CA GLU A 294 14.61 13.96 -2.15
C GLU A 294 14.53 14.02 -3.67
N THR A 295 15.27 14.95 -4.30
CA THR A 295 15.30 15.06 -5.76
C THR A 295 15.82 13.77 -6.40
N HIS A 296 16.98 13.28 -5.93
CA HIS A 296 17.58 12.06 -6.49
C HIS A 296 16.74 10.81 -6.15
N PHE A 297 16.12 10.79 -4.98
CA PHE A 297 15.25 9.68 -4.59
C PHE A 297 13.98 9.60 -5.46
N ARG A 298 13.32 10.72 -5.71
CA ARG A 298 12.15 10.79 -6.62
C ARG A 298 12.52 10.33 -8.04
N GLN A 299 13.68 10.73 -8.53
CA GLN A 299 14.21 10.25 -9.82
C GLN A 299 14.38 8.72 -9.82
N ALA A 300 14.95 8.16 -8.75
CA ALA A 300 15.11 6.73 -8.61
C ALA A 300 13.78 5.97 -8.49
N GLN A 301 12.79 6.55 -7.79
CA GLN A 301 11.42 5.98 -7.73
C GLN A 301 10.75 5.95 -9.10
N ALA A 302 10.91 7.00 -9.90
CA ALA A 302 10.27 7.11 -11.21
C ALA A 302 10.98 6.30 -12.31
N ALA A 303 12.28 6.04 -12.16
CA ALA A 303 13.12 5.45 -13.20
C ALA A 303 12.63 4.09 -13.74
N PRO A 304 12.08 3.16 -12.93
CA PRO A 304 11.58 1.89 -13.46
C PRO A 304 10.50 2.06 -14.54
N ALA A 305 9.62 3.06 -14.43
CA ALA A 305 8.57 3.30 -15.41
C ALA A 305 9.11 3.62 -16.84
N ALA A 306 10.36 4.09 -16.93
CA ALA A 306 11.00 4.39 -18.20
C ALA A 306 11.70 3.18 -18.85
N ARG A 307 11.78 2.03 -18.17
CA ARG A 307 12.41 0.83 -18.72
C ARG A 307 11.60 0.26 -19.88
N PRO A 308 12.24 -0.24 -20.95
CA PRO A 308 11.54 -0.76 -22.13
C PRO A 308 10.48 -1.83 -21.81
N GLU A 309 10.78 -2.75 -20.89
CA GLU A 309 9.85 -3.81 -20.49
C GLU A 309 8.64 -3.33 -19.70
N PHE A 310 8.67 -2.11 -19.17
CA PHE A 310 7.61 -1.51 -18.38
C PHE A 310 6.80 -0.44 -19.12
N GLN A 311 7.21 -0.10 -20.34
CA GLN A 311 6.49 0.86 -21.14
C GLN A 311 5.04 0.42 -21.41
N GLY A 312 4.08 1.31 -21.18
CA GLY A 312 2.65 1.06 -21.38
C GLY A 312 1.98 0.20 -20.28
N ASN A 313 2.71 -0.25 -19.25
CA ASN A 313 2.13 -1.03 -18.16
C ASN A 313 2.66 -0.68 -16.75
N VAL A 314 3.61 0.26 -16.64
CA VAL A 314 4.06 0.87 -15.38
C VAL A 314 4.05 2.39 -15.54
N LEU A 315 3.56 3.10 -14.54
CA LEU A 315 3.51 4.55 -14.50
C LEU A 315 3.99 5.08 -13.16
N ALA A 316 4.85 6.10 -13.18
CA ALA A 316 5.24 6.86 -12.01
C ALA A 316 4.33 8.08 -11.85
N VAL A 317 3.73 8.23 -10.67
CA VAL A 317 2.78 9.31 -10.34
C VAL A 317 3.39 10.21 -9.29
N GLU A 318 3.64 11.47 -9.67
CA GLU A 318 4.18 12.49 -8.77
C GLU A 318 3.15 12.92 -7.73
N THR A 319 3.49 12.80 -6.44
CA THR A 319 2.62 13.29 -5.36
C THR A 319 3.02 14.65 -4.81
N ALA A 320 4.15 15.20 -5.24
CA ALA A 320 4.65 16.52 -4.86
C ALA A 320 3.68 17.68 -5.16
N PRO A 321 2.90 17.69 -6.26
CA PRO A 321 1.93 18.74 -6.53
C PRO A 321 0.79 18.86 -5.51
N PHE A 322 0.55 17.81 -4.72
CA PHE A 322 -0.50 17.80 -3.68
C PHE A 322 -0.02 18.31 -2.33
N TRP A 323 1.30 18.51 -2.15
CA TRP A 323 1.84 19.04 -0.91
C TRP A 323 1.28 20.43 -0.59
N ASP A 324 0.94 20.65 0.67
CA ASP A 324 0.43 21.94 1.15
C ASP A 324 1.48 22.64 2.03
N SER A 325 2.14 23.66 1.45
CA SER A 325 3.18 24.40 2.14
C SER A 325 2.65 25.25 3.30
N ASP A 326 1.39 25.69 3.23
CA ASP A 326 0.78 26.48 4.32
C ASP A 326 0.50 25.62 5.55
N LEU A 327 0.04 24.38 5.34
CA LEU A 327 -0.11 23.41 6.42
C LEU A 327 1.25 23.01 7.01
N HIS A 328 2.26 22.86 6.15
CA HIS A 328 3.61 22.57 6.61
C HIS A 328 4.17 23.72 7.47
N GLU A 329 4.06 24.94 7.01
CA GLU A 329 4.47 26.11 7.79
C GLU A 329 3.75 26.16 9.15
N ALA A 330 2.43 25.92 9.17
CA ALA A 330 1.67 25.90 10.42
C ALA A 330 2.20 24.82 11.37
N ARG A 331 2.53 23.63 10.85
CA ARG A 331 3.13 22.55 11.64
C ARG A 331 4.49 22.92 12.19
N GLU A 332 5.36 23.55 11.40
CA GLU A 332 6.69 24.01 11.84
C GLU A 332 6.57 25.10 12.92
N ARG A 333 5.62 26.02 12.79
CA ARG A 333 5.37 27.07 13.81
C ARG A 333 5.00 26.47 15.16
N ILE A 334 4.12 25.46 15.19
CA ILE A 334 3.80 24.75 16.43
C ILE A 334 5.02 24.02 16.99
N GLN A 335 5.77 23.33 16.12
CA GLN A 335 6.95 22.59 16.54
C GLN A 335 8.01 23.52 17.15
N ALA A 336 8.13 24.74 16.67
CA ALA A 336 9.02 25.77 17.23
C ALA A 336 8.60 26.22 18.63
N LEU A 337 7.35 26.02 19.05
CA LEU A 337 6.87 26.34 20.39
C LEU A 337 7.10 25.22 21.41
N TRP A 338 7.39 23.98 20.97
CA TRP A 338 7.59 22.85 21.88
C TRP A 338 8.70 23.06 22.91
N PRO A 339 9.91 23.57 22.57
CA PRO A 339 10.95 23.77 23.56
C PRO A 339 10.53 24.71 24.68
N MET A 340 9.78 25.77 24.37
CA MET A 340 9.21 26.68 25.36
C MET A 340 8.19 25.96 26.25
N ALA A 341 7.27 25.21 25.67
CA ALA A 341 6.25 24.46 26.39
C ALA A 341 6.88 23.37 27.28
N ASP A 342 7.91 22.67 26.79
CA ASP A 342 8.63 21.67 27.56
C ASP A 342 9.40 22.26 28.73
N ALA A 343 10.03 23.44 28.57
CA ALA A 343 10.70 24.14 29.63
C ALA A 343 9.72 24.57 30.73
N ALA A 344 8.56 25.14 30.33
CA ALA A 344 7.51 25.54 31.28
C ALA A 344 6.88 24.33 32.00
N ALA A 345 6.71 23.21 31.30
CA ALA A 345 6.23 21.96 31.88
C ALA A 345 7.22 21.38 32.90
N ALA A 346 8.51 21.45 32.62
CA ALA A 346 9.56 21.01 33.55
C ALA A 346 9.59 21.87 34.83
N GLU A 347 9.36 23.18 34.73
CA GLU A 347 9.22 24.06 35.87
C GLU A 347 7.97 23.71 36.68
N LYS A 348 6.82 23.57 36.05
CA LYS A 348 5.56 23.17 36.67
C LYS A 348 5.65 21.82 37.39
N LEU A 349 6.40 20.85 36.85
CA LEU A 349 6.65 19.57 37.52
C LEU A 349 7.50 19.72 38.77
N ARG A 350 8.45 20.65 38.81
CA ARG A 350 9.21 20.96 40.03
C ARG A 350 8.33 21.62 41.12
N GLU A 351 7.42 22.48 40.70
CA GLU A 351 6.46 23.14 41.63
C GLU A 351 5.40 22.17 42.16
N ARG A 352 4.96 21.22 41.30
CA ARG A 352 3.92 20.21 41.59
C ARG A 352 4.39 18.82 41.20
N PRO A 353 5.21 18.15 42.05
CA PRO A 353 5.78 16.84 41.72
C PRO A 353 4.76 15.71 41.47
N ASN A 354 3.51 15.87 41.95
CA ASN A 354 2.43 14.92 41.84
C ASN A 354 1.50 15.20 40.62
N ILE A 355 1.84 16.15 39.75
CA ILE A 355 1.06 16.42 38.54
C ILE A 355 1.07 15.17 37.63
N THR A 356 -0.08 14.80 37.12
CA THR A 356 -0.18 13.66 36.19
C THR A 356 0.39 14.01 34.83
N GLY A 357 0.82 12.99 34.08
CA GLY A 357 1.28 13.18 32.71
C GLY A 357 0.23 13.83 31.82
N GLN A 358 -1.05 13.50 32.03
CA GLN A 358 -2.16 14.10 31.28
C GLN A 358 -2.31 15.60 31.58
N GLU A 359 -2.31 16.01 32.86
CA GLU A 359 -2.39 17.42 33.26
C GLU A 359 -1.21 18.23 32.72
N LEU A 360 -0.03 17.60 32.62
CA LEU A 360 1.17 18.22 32.06
C LEU A 360 1.05 18.45 30.56
N GLU A 361 0.53 17.45 29.81
CA GLU A 361 0.27 17.59 28.38
C GLU A 361 -0.84 18.62 28.10
N GLU A 362 -1.91 18.64 28.88
CA GLU A 362 -2.95 19.66 28.77
C GLU A 362 -2.39 21.06 29.00
N PHE A 363 -1.50 21.24 29.99
CA PHE A 363 -0.83 22.49 30.24
C PHE A 363 0.05 22.91 29.04
N LYS A 364 0.86 22.00 28.48
CA LYS A 364 1.70 22.27 27.30
C LYS A 364 0.85 22.70 26.11
N ASN A 365 -0.21 21.94 25.83
CA ASN A 365 -1.12 22.24 24.74
C ASN A 365 -1.81 23.59 24.89
N LYS A 366 -2.23 23.95 26.09
CA LYS A 366 -2.79 25.28 26.42
C LYS A 366 -1.77 26.39 26.17
N LEU A 367 -0.55 26.22 26.64
CA LEU A 367 0.52 27.21 26.47
C LEU A 367 0.87 27.40 24.98
N ILE A 368 0.92 26.33 24.21
CA ILE A 368 1.11 26.40 22.76
C ILE A 368 -0.05 27.15 22.10
N ALA A 369 -1.30 26.83 22.46
CA ALA A 369 -2.48 27.48 21.88
C ALA A 369 -2.53 28.99 22.18
N GLU A 370 -2.14 29.42 23.40
CA GLU A 370 -2.08 30.84 23.80
C GLU A 370 -1.00 31.64 23.04
N ASN A 371 0.05 30.97 22.58
CA ASN A 371 1.15 31.60 21.83
C ASN A 371 1.04 31.38 20.29
N LEU A 372 -0.04 30.76 19.81
CA LEU A 372 -0.23 30.50 18.41
C LEU A 372 -1.13 31.57 17.79
N PRO A 373 -0.70 32.25 16.68
CA PRO A 373 -1.59 33.13 15.93
C PRO A 373 -2.85 32.41 15.47
N ALA A 374 -4.01 33.08 15.56
CA ALA A 374 -5.32 32.49 15.24
C ALA A 374 -5.37 31.87 13.83
N GLU A 375 -4.69 32.47 12.85
CA GLU A 375 -4.62 31.99 11.48
C GLU A 375 -3.84 30.66 11.39
N ILE A 376 -2.76 30.51 12.17
CA ILE A 376 -2.00 29.26 12.25
C ILE A 376 -2.83 28.19 12.96
N ALA A 377 -3.52 28.54 14.06
CA ALA A 377 -4.42 27.63 14.75
C ALA A 377 -5.51 27.07 13.83
N LYS A 378 -6.09 27.93 12.96
CA LYS A 378 -7.07 27.53 11.95
C LYS A 378 -6.47 26.52 10.94
N ARG A 379 -5.25 26.77 10.43
CA ARG A 379 -4.58 25.84 9.50
C ARG A 379 -4.31 24.50 10.16
N MET A 380 -4.01 24.48 11.46
CA MET A 380 -3.73 23.23 12.18
C MET A 380 -4.93 22.27 12.27
N SER A 381 -6.15 22.74 12.06
CA SER A 381 -7.30 21.81 11.90
C SER A 381 -7.18 20.89 10.67
N GLY A 382 -6.30 21.23 9.72
CA GLY A 382 -5.97 20.40 8.57
C GLY A 382 -4.79 19.45 8.76
N VAL A 383 -4.18 19.42 9.96
CA VAL A 383 -2.97 18.65 10.26
C VAL A 383 -3.23 17.67 11.41
N SER A 384 -2.87 16.41 11.25
CA SER A 384 -3.02 15.40 12.31
C SER A 384 -1.75 14.58 12.58
N ASN A 385 -0.71 14.76 11.76
CA ASN A 385 0.52 13.97 11.88
C ASN A 385 1.77 14.77 11.44
N TYR A 386 2.90 14.11 11.35
CA TYR A 386 4.19 14.69 10.93
C TYR A 386 4.29 14.86 9.41
N ALA A 387 5.28 15.67 8.99
CA ALA A 387 5.55 15.97 7.57
C ALA A 387 5.81 14.69 6.75
N PHE A 388 6.55 13.73 7.29
CA PHE A 388 6.83 12.46 6.61
C PHE A 388 5.60 11.55 6.41
N HIS A 389 4.47 11.87 7.06
CA HIS A 389 3.15 11.26 6.82
C HIS A 389 2.20 12.24 6.12
N TYR A 390 2.72 13.09 5.23
CA TYR A 390 1.93 14.11 4.52
C TYR A 390 1.08 14.96 5.46
N LEU A 391 1.65 15.29 6.62
CA LEU A 391 1.00 16.07 7.72
C LEU A 391 -0.24 15.39 8.31
N GLY A 392 -0.54 14.15 7.96
CA GLY A 392 -1.82 13.52 8.28
C GLY A 392 -3.01 14.31 7.74
N ALA A 393 -2.83 14.98 6.61
CA ALA A 393 -3.79 15.93 6.05
C ALA A 393 -4.64 15.30 4.95
N ALA A 394 -5.97 15.28 5.15
CA ALA A 394 -6.91 14.80 4.13
C ALA A 394 -6.82 15.63 2.84
N LYS A 395 -6.57 16.94 2.97
CA LYS A 395 -6.35 17.85 1.85
C LYS A 395 -5.21 17.42 0.92
N ILE A 396 -4.24 16.65 1.44
CA ILE A 396 -3.10 16.12 0.66
C ILE A 396 -3.37 14.68 0.23
N MET A 397 -3.76 13.80 1.15
CA MET A 397 -3.86 12.35 0.86
C MET A 397 -5.07 12.00 -0.02
N ALA A 398 -6.18 12.72 0.11
CA ALA A 398 -7.36 12.41 -0.67
C ALA A 398 -7.14 12.63 -2.20
N PRO A 399 -6.52 13.74 -2.66
CA PRO A 399 -6.12 13.87 -4.06
C PRO A 399 -5.10 12.80 -4.50
N ILE A 400 -4.19 12.36 -3.62
CA ILE A 400 -3.19 11.32 -3.93
C ILE A 400 -3.90 9.99 -4.24
N GLY A 401 -4.81 9.54 -3.37
CA GLY A 401 -5.56 8.31 -3.63
C GLY A 401 -6.39 8.39 -4.91
N LYS A 402 -7.02 9.54 -5.17
CA LYS A 402 -7.79 9.80 -6.38
C LYS A 402 -6.91 9.71 -7.64
N VAL A 403 -5.75 10.37 -7.65
CA VAL A 403 -4.86 10.34 -8.83
C VAL A 403 -4.29 8.95 -9.08
N PHE A 404 -3.99 8.16 -8.05
CA PHE A 404 -3.56 6.78 -8.25
C PHE A 404 -4.62 5.95 -8.97
N ALA A 405 -5.91 6.15 -8.65
CA ALA A 405 -7.00 5.50 -9.37
C ALA A 405 -7.10 5.98 -10.81
N GLU A 406 -7.09 7.29 -11.04
CA GLU A 406 -7.24 7.89 -12.38
C GLU A 406 -6.11 7.45 -13.32
N GLU A 407 -4.87 7.46 -12.85
CA GLU A 407 -3.72 7.06 -13.66
C GLU A 407 -3.69 5.54 -13.91
N LEU A 408 -4.11 4.73 -12.94
CA LEU A 408 -4.25 3.30 -13.15
C LEU A 408 -5.35 2.98 -14.17
N LEU A 409 -6.47 3.70 -14.15
CA LEU A 409 -7.54 3.56 -15.14
C LEU A 409 -7.06 3.93 -16.55
N LYS A 410 -6.31 5.02 -16.70
CA LYS A 410 -5.70 5.42 -17.99
C LYS A 410 -4.74 4.34 -18.49
N LEU A 411 -3.89 3.84 -17.62
CA LEU A 411 -2.94 2.79 -17.95
C LEU A 411 -3.64 1.52 -18.41
N ARG A 412 -4.74 1.13 -17.77
CA ARG A 412 -5.58 -0.01 -18.19
C ARG A 412 -6.23 0.21 -19.55
N ALA A 413 -6.77 1.40 -19.78
CA ALA A 413 -7.44 1.74 -21.04
C ALA A 413 -6.48 1.76 -22.26
N SER A 414 -5.18 2.00 -22.02
CA SER A 414 -4.14 1.97 -23.06
C SER A 414 -3.64 0.56 -23.41
N GLN A 415 -3.99 -0.46 -22.62
CA GLN A 415 -3.62 -1.84 -22.91
C GLN A 415 -4.59 -2.44 -23.94
N PRO A 416 -4.12 -3.29 -24.87
CA PRO A 416 -5.01 -3.98 -25.79
C PRO A 416 -6.02 -4.83 -25.01
N SER A 417 -7.28 -4.79 -25.45
CA SER A 417 -8.36 -5.63 -24.90
C SER A 417 -7.94 -7.11 -24.95
N ARG A 418 -7.97 -7.78 -23.82
CA ARG A 418 -7.70 -9.23 -23.74
C ARG A 418 -8.90 -10.02 -24.21
#